data_947218b20beabb26a449ebef4962fbea
#
_entry.id   947218b20beabb26a449ebef4962fbea
#
_cell.length_a   1.000
_cell.length_b   1.000
_cell.length_c   1.000
_cell.angle_alpha   90.00
_cell.angle_beta   90.00
_cell.angle_gamma   90.00
#
_symmetry.space_group_name_H-M   'P 1'
#
loop_
_entity.id
_entity.type
_entity.pdbx_description
1 polymer ?
#
loop_
_entity_poly.entity_id
_entity_poly.type
_entity_poly.pdbx_seq_one_letter_code
_entity_poly.pdbx_strand_id
1 'polypeptide(L)'
;MQIGIVGQGFVGSAIREGLKSFYTVRGYDLDPEKCFNLKWMNKLDEVANHSDIVFVCVPTPMRKDGSCDTRILESAIKDLDKACVKMGRIAKRPIVVIKSTVPPGTTERISKQYVDRENEEPDMHICFSPEFLTEANSFEDFKNQSRIIIGGNGAREVKVMFRKAFPEIPIVITKSETAEMVKYFINCFLATKVTFANQMYDICQFAGIDYDKVCEYALYDTRIGRSHLAVPGPDGDRGFGGHCFPKDLLAMIKFAEDDDVENQFLIDVESANDYYREDRDWEKMKGRAVSDD
;
A
#
# COMPACT_ATOMS: atom_id res chain seq x y z
N MET A 1 -1.23 -11.28 -22.53
CA MET A 1 -0.64 -10.52 -21.43
C MET A 1 -0.43 -11.47 -20.27
N GLN A 2 0.76 -11.48 -19.67
CA GLN A 2 1.15 -12.31 -18.56
C GLN A 2 1.55 -11.40 -17.39
N ILE A 3 1.17 -11.78 -16.19
CA ILE A 3 1.35 -10.98 -14.98
C ILE A 3 2.38 -11.64 -14.07
N GLY A 4 3.33 -10.84 -13.59
CA GLY A 4 4.26 -11.22 -12.55
C GLY A 4 3.90 -10.56 -11.22
N ILE A 5 4.23 -11.22 -10.11
CA ILE A 5 4.06 -10.65 -8.77
C ILE A 5 5.31 -10.96 -7.96
N VAL A 6 5.96 -9.92 -7.47
CA VAL A 6 7.10 -9.97 -6.54
C VAL A 6 6.61 -9.58 -5.15
N GLY A 7 6.75 -10.50 -4.20
CA GLY A 7 6.12 -10.42 -2.88
C GLY A 7 4.75 -11.11 -2.84
N GLN A 8 4.63 -12.20 -2.08
CA GLN A 8 3.44 -13.04 -1.95
C GLN A 8 2.80 -12.90 -0.55
N GLY A 9 2.92 -11.70 0.05
CA GLY A 9 2.16 -11.32 1.25
C GLY A 9 0.67 -11.19 0.95
N PHE A 10 -0.11 -10.60 1.86
CA PHE A 10 -1.57 -10.48 1.68
C PHE A 10 -1.95 -9.69 0.42
N VAL A 11 -1.23 -8.61 0.06
CA VAL A 11 -1.48 -7.82 -1.16
C VAL A 11 -1.18 -8.64 -2.42
N GLY A 12 0.03 -9.21 -2.52
CA GLY A 12 0.44 -9.98 -3.70
C GLY A 12 -0.42 -11.21 -3.91
N SER A 13 -0.80 -11.91 -2.85
CA SER A 13 -1.70 -13.06 -2.90
C SER A 13 -3.11 -12.66 -3.35
N ALA A 14 -3.65 -11.53 -2.86
CA ALA A 14 -4.96 -11.03 -3.29
C ALA A 14 -4.99 -10.67 -4.78
N ILE A 15 -3.94 -9.99 -5.27
CA ILE A 15 -3.78 -9.67 -6.71
C ILE A 15 -3.71 -10.96 -7.54
N ARG A 16 -2.90 -11.94 -7.11
CA ARG A 16 -2.79 -13.23 -7.79
C ARG A 16 -4.14 -13.92 -7.93
N GLU A 17 -4.82 -14.09 -6.82
CA GLU A 17 -6.12 -14.76 -6.78
C GLU A 17 -7.18 -14.00 -7.61
N GLY A 18 -7.19 -12.69 -7.53
CA GLY A 18 -8.14 -11.85 -8.27
C GLY A 18 -7.89 -11.80 -9.78
N LEU A 19 -6.64 -11.96 -10.23
CA LEU A 19 -6.28 -11.87 -11.65
C LEU A 19 -6.11 -13.21 -12.35
N LYS A 20 -5.96 -14.34 -11.65
CA LYS A 20 -5.67 -15.66 -12.24
C LYS A 20 -6.74 -16.17 -13.21
N SER A 21 -7.98 -15.72 -13.09
CA SER A 21 -9.09 -16.07 -14.01
C SER A 21 -9.01 -15.32 -15.35
N PHE A 22 -8.25 -14.23 -15.42
CA PHE A 22 -8.14 -13.37 -16.59
C PHE A 22 -6.78 -13.48 -17.29
N TYR A 23 -5.74 -13.88 -16.54
CA TYR A 23 -4.36 -13.85 -16.99
C TYR A 23 -3.57 -15.06 -16.44
N THR A 24 -2.49 -15.41 -17.16
CA THR A 24 -1.46 -16.27 -16.57
C THR A 24 -0.67 -15.44 -15.57
N VAL A 25 -0.68 -15.86 -14.30
CA VAL A 25 -0.02 -15.14 -13.21
C VAL A 25 1.13 -15.99 -12.66
N ARG A 26 2.34 -15.39 -12.55
CA ARG A 26 3.53 -15.96 -11.92
C ARG A 26 3.84 -15.18 -10.64
N GLY A 27 4.26 -15.89 -9.59
CA GLY A 27 4.65 -15.28 -8.33
C GLY A 27 6.09 -15.61 -7.95
N TYR A 28 6.71 -14.66 -7.25
CA TYR A 28 8.01 -14.81 -6.60
C TYR A 28 7.97 -14.19 -5.21
N ASP A 29 8.57 -14.86 -4.25
CA ASP A 29 8.83 -14.34 -2.90
C ASP A 29 10.20 -14.84 -2.43
N LEU A 30 10.88 -14.08 -1.56
CA LEU A 30 12.11 -14.54 -0.91
C LEU A 30 11.86 -15.73 0.02
N ASP A 31 10.65 -15.81 0.58
CA ASP A 31 10.17 -16.94 1.36
C ASP A 31 9.56 -18.00 0.44
N PRO A 32 10.24 -19.15 0.23
CA PRO A 32 9.74 -20.21 -0.64
C PRO A 32 8.38 -20.78 -0.21
N GLU A 33 8.05 -20.75 1.09
CA GLU A 33 6.79 -21.30 1.60
C GLU A 33 5.58 -20.53 1.08
N LYS A 34 5.71 -19.22 0.84
CA LYS A 34 4.67 -18.40 0.23
C LYS A 34 4.40 -18.73 -1.23
N CYS A 35 5.29 -19.48 -1.87
CA CYS A 35 5.19 -19.90 -3.26
C CYS A 35 4.88 -21.41 -3.42
N PHE A 36 4.72 -22.17 -2.34
CA PHE A 36 4.69 -23.63 -2.33
C PHE A 36 3.67 -24.28 -3.30
N ASN A 37 2.53 -23.66 -3.54
CA ASN A 37 1.48 -24.19 -4.43
C ASN A 37 1.44 -23.51 -5.81
N LEU A 38 2.48 -22.75 -6.18
CA LEU A 38 2.50 -22.07 -7.47
C LEU A 38 3.17 -22.92 -8.54
N LYS A 39 2.50 -23.12 -9.68
CA LYS A 39 3.01 -23.92 -10.80
C LYS A 39 4.38 -23.45 -11.33
N TRP A 40 4.72 -22.17 -11.11
CA TRP A 40 5.93 -21.50 -11.59
C TRP A 40 6.79 -21.01 -10.41
N MET A 41 7.05 -21.92 -9.48
CA MET A 41 7.58 -21.60 -8.16
C MET A 41 8.94 -20.89 -8.18
N ASN A 42 8.93 -19.77 -7.50
CA ASN A 42 10.05 -19.12 -6.81
C ASN A 42 11.32 -18.87 -7.64
N LYS A 43 11.15 -18.46 -8.90
CA LYS A 43 12.26 -18.01 -9.74
C LYS A 43 11.96 -16.61 -10.27
N LEU A 44 12.70 -15.63 -9.80
CA LEU A 44 12.59 -14.26 -10.29
C LEU A 44 12.85 -14.19 -11.81
N ASP A 45 13.76 -15.00 -12.31
CA ASP A 45 14.06 -15.13 -13.75
C ASP A 45 12.79 -15.51 -14.55
N GLU A 46 11.93 -16.38 -14.03
CA GLU A 46 10.68 -16.76 -14.69
C GLU A 46 9.67 -15.59 -14.70
N VAL A 47 9.60 -14.83 -13.62
CA VAL A 47 8.80 -13.60 -13.58
C VAL A 47 9.32 -12.59 -14.57
N ALA A 48 10.63 -12.32 -14.58
CA ALA A 48 11.28 -11.39 -15.48
C ALA A 48 11.10 -11.77 -16.96
N ASN A 49 11.28 -13.08 -17.29
CA ASN A 49 11.26 -13.55 -18.67
C ASN A 49 9.86 -13.55 -19.30
N HIS A 50 8.82 -13.81 -18.51
CA HIS A 50 7.50 -14.11 -19.05
C HIS A 50 6.42 -13.06 -18.76
N SER A 51 6.71 -12.06 -17.93
CA SER A 51 5.68 -11.07 -17.56
C SER A 51 5.69 -9.86 -18.49
N ASP A 52 4.53 -9.36 -18.81
CA ASP A 52 4.32 -8.06 -19.48
C ASP A 52 4.17 -6.94 -18.43
N ILE A 53 3.56 -7.25 -17.29
CA ILE A 53 3.38 -6.37 -16.14
C ILE A 53 3.81 -7.12 -14.88
N VAL A 54 4.58 -6.46 -13.99
CA VAL A 54 5.02 -7.02 -12.71
C VAL A 54 4.55 -6.13 -11.56
N PHE A 55 3.73 -6.67 -10.69
CA PHE A 55 3.38 -6.04 -9.42
C PHE A 55 4.47 -6.30 -8.38
N VAL A 56 4.96 -5.24 -7.74
CA VAL A 56 5.92 -5.32 -6.64
C VAL A 56 5.17 -4.99 -5.35
N CYS A 57 5.02 -6.01 -4.48
CA CYS A 57 4.20 -6.01 -3.27
C CYS A 57 5.05 -6.37 -2.04
N VAL A 58 6.21 -5.76 -1.91
CA VAL A 58 7.16 -6.01 -0.82
C VAL A 58 6.92 -5.06 0.36
N PRO A 59 7.37 -5.40 1.58
CA PRO A 59 7.25 -4.50 2.72
C PRO A 59 8.00 -3.18 2.53
N THR A 60 7.43 -2.12 3.10
CA THR A 60 8.05 -0.80 3.28
C THR A 60 7.89 -0.41 4.75
N PRO A 61 8.68 -0.99 5.66
CA PRO A 61 8.55 -0.77 7.09
C PRO A 61 8.97 0.64 7.50
N MET A 62 8.58 1.03 8.70
CA MET A 62 8.98 2.29 9.32
C MET A 62 10.38 2.16 9.92
N ARG A 63 11.25 3.16 9.72
CA ARG A 63 12.51 3.30 10.42
C ARG A 63 12.33 3.89 11.82
N LYS A 64 13.39 3.90 12.63
CA LYS A 64 13.36 4.46 13.98
C LYS A 64 12.99 5.95 14.04
N ASP A 65 13.30 6.70 13.00
CA ASP A 65 12.96 8.11 12.87
C ASP A 65 11.54 8.36 12.34
N GLY A 66 10.74 7.32 12.15
CA GLY A 66 9.40 7.38 11.58
C GLY A 66 9.36 7.34 10.05
N SER A 67 10.48 7.51 9.35
CA SER A 67 10.51 7.51 7.89
C SER A 67 10.19 6.14 7.29
N CYS A 68 9.68 6.14 6.06
CA CYS A 68 9.40 4.93 5.29
C CYS A 68 10.71 4.33 4.74
N ASP A 69 10.98 3.06 5.00
CA ASP A 69 12.12 2.35 4.42
C ASP A 69 11.80 1.77 3.06
N THR A 70 12.32 2.38 2.01
CA THR A 70 12.14 1.95 0.61
C THR A 70 13.22 0.98 0.11
N ARG A 71 14.24 0.65 0.91
CA ARG A 71 15.39 -0.16 0.48
C ARG A 71 15.00 -1.55 -0.06
N ILE A 72 14.02 -2.21 0.58
CA ILE A 72 13.53 -3.52 0.14
C ILE A 72 12.87 -3.39 -1.25
N LEU A 73 12.05 -2.36 -1.46
CA LEU A 73 11.40 -2.09 -2.74
C LEU A 73 12.42 -1.81 -3.84
N GLU A 74 13.38 -0.93 -3.57
CA GLU A 74 14.43 -0.58 -4.53
C GLU A 74 15.30 -1.80 -4.90
N SER A 75 15.65 -2.63 -3.91
CA SER A 75 16.36 -3.89 -4.15
C SER A 75 15.55 -4.86 -5.01
N ALA A 76 14.24 -5.02 -4.73
CA ALA A 76 13.38 -5.91 -5.50
C ALA A 76 13.27 -5.48 -6.98
N ILE A 77 13.14 -4.17 -7.25
CA ILE A 77 13.10 -3.64 -8.61
C ILE A 77 14.46 -3.82 -9.31
N LYS A 78 15.56 -3.55 -8.61
CA LYS A 78 16.92 -3.76 -9.13
C LYS A 78 17.22 -5.23 -9.47
N ASP A 79 16.77 -6.15 -8.63
CA ASP A 79 16.97 -7.59 -8.89
C ASP A 79 16.08 -8.08 -10.04
N LEU A 80 14.86 -7.54 -10.18
CA LEU A 80 14.01 -7.79 -11.34
C LEU A 80 14.68 -7.29 -12.64
N ASP A 81 15.27 -6.11 -12.63
CA ASP A 81 15.99 -5.54 -13.79
C ASP A 81 17.19 -6.43 -14.18
N LYS A 82 18.01 -6.82 -13.20
CA LYS A 82 19.12 -7.77 -13.44
C LYS A 82 18.63 -9.09 -14.05
N ALA A 83 17.50 -9.60 -13.57
CA ALA A 83 16.90 -10.81 -14.11
C ALA A 83 16.43 -10.61 -15.56
N CYS A 84 15.84 -9.45 -15.90
CA CYS A 84 15.49 -9.10 -17.28
C CYS A 84 16.72 -9.07 -18.20
N VAL A 85 17.79 -8.41 -17.77
CA VAL A 85 19.07 -8.37 -18.53
C VAL A 85 19.63 -9.76 -18.74
N LYS A 86 19.70 -10.58 -17.69
CA LYS A 86 20.17 -11.97 -17.75
C LYS A 86 19.37 -12.82 -18.75
N MET A 87 18.08 -12.58 -18.87
CA MET A 87 17.17 -13.28 -19.79
C MET A 87 17.13 -12.66 -21.18
N GLY A 88 17.98 -11.68 -21.50
CA GLY A 88 18.06 -11.01 -22.80
C GLY A 88 16.87 -10.08 -23.10
N ARG A 89 16.07 -9.68 -22.10
CA ARG A 89 14.91 -8.78 -22.27
C ARG A 89 15.29 -7.31 -22.09
N ILE A 90 16.34 -6.85 -22.77
CA ILE A 90 16.84 -5.48 -22.66
C ILE A 90 15.86 -4.49 -23.32
N ALA A 91 15.38 -4.81 -24.52
CA ALA A 91 14.50 -3.94 -25.30
C ALA A 91 13.00 -4.05 -24.93
N LYS A 92 12.61 -5.01 -24.09
CA LYS A 92 11.20 -5.22 -23.70
C LYS A 92 11.11 -5.68 -22.25
N ARG A 93 11.48 -4.81 -21.33
CA ARG A 93 11.27 -5.01 -19.89
C ARG A 93 9.77 -4.96 -19.55
N PRO A 94 9.32 -5.65 -18.49
CA PRO A 94 7.94 -5.55 -18.04
C PRO A 94 7.66 -4.14 -17.48
N ILE A 95 6.40 -3.73 -17.52
CA ILE A 95 5.96 -2.56 -16.76
C ILE A 95 5.92 -2.96 -15.27
N VAL A 96 6.60 -2.20 -14.43
CA VAL A 96 6.60 -2.40 -12.98
C VAL A 96 5.50 -1.56 -12.33
N VAL A 97 4.65 -2.22 -11.54
CA VAL A 97 3.59 -1.56 -10.77
C VAL A 97 3.93 -1.68 -9.29
N ILE A 98 4.34 -0.58 -8.68
CA ILE A 98 4.58 -0.51 -7.24
C ILE A 98 3.23 -0.53 -6.51
N LYS A 99 3.04 -1.51 -5.61
CA LYS A 99 1.87 -1.65 -4.72
C LYS A 99 2.21 -1.33 -3.27
N SER A 100 3.49 -1.40 -2.92
CA SER A 100 3.98 -1.03 -1.59
C SER A 100 3.73 0.45 -1.32
N THR A 101 3.23 0.81 -0.13
CA THR A 101 3.02 2.20 0.26
C THR A 101 4.36 2.93 0.37
N VAL A 102 4.53 4.03 -0.34
CA VAL A 102 5.76 4.83 -0.39
C VAL A 102 5.44 6.32 -0.36
N PRO A 103 6.32 7.17 0.21
CA PRO A 103 6.14 8.62 0.22
C PRO A 103 6.04 9.21 -1.19
N PRO A 104 5.32 10.34 -1.35
CA PRO A 104 5.19 11.03 -2.62
C PRO A 104 6.55 11.34 -3.25
N GLY A 105 6.65 11.12 -4.58
CA GLY A 105 7.90 11.31 -5.34
C GLY A 105 8.81 10.07 -5.40
N THR A 106 8.54 9.02 -4.63
CA THR A 106 9.36 7.80 -4.62
C THR A 106 9.37 7.09 -5.97
N THR A 107 8.20 6.91 -6.59
CA THR A 107 8.09 6.25 -7.91
C THR A 107 8.85 7.01 -8.98
N GLU A 108 8.76 8.34 -9.00
CA GLU A 108 9.49 9.17 -9.95
C GLU A 108 11.01 9.09 -9.72
N ARG A 109 11.45 9.16 -8.46
CA ARG A 109 12.86 9.01 -8.07
C ARG A 109 13.44 7.66 -8.51
N ILE A 110 12.70 6.58 -8.32
CA ILE A 110 13.10 5.24 -8.76
C ILE A 110 13.11 5.18 -10.30
N SER A 111 12.06 5.68 -10.98
CA SER A 111 11.96 5.68 -12.45
C SER A 111 13.15 6.34 -13.13
N LYS A 112 13.64 7.46 -12.58
CA LYS A 112 14.82 8.18 -13.11
C LYS A 112 16.11 7.35 -13.13
N GLN A 113 16.18 6.24 -12.39
CA GLN A 113 17.33 5.34 -12.40
C GLN A 113 17.33 4.39 -13.60
N TYR A 114 16.19 4.29 -14.31
CA TYR A 114 15.96 3.37 -15.42
C TYR A 114 15.60 4.10 -16.72
N VAL A 115 16.26 5.23 -16.96
CA VAL A 115 16.17 5.99 -18.22
C VAL A 115 17.44 5.74 -19.02
N ASP A 116 17.29 5.40 -20.31
CA ASP A 116 18.41 5.34 -21.24
C ASP A 116 18.99 6.75 -21.42
N ARG A 117 20.29 6.89 -21.14
CA ARG A 117 20.99 8.18 -21.16
C ARG A 117 21.23 8.72 -22.58
N GLU A 118 21.12 7.88 -23.61
CA GLU A 118 21.37 8.27 -24.99
C GLU A 118 20.14 8.86 -25.68
N ASN A 119 18.94 8.31 -25.38
CA ASN A 119 17.70 8.71 -26.05
C ASN A 119 16.63 9.27 -25.11
N GLU A 120 16.90 9.39 -23.81
CA GLU A 120 15.99 9.86 -22.76
C GLU A 120 14.69 9.01 -22.63
N GLU A 121 14.63 7.85 -23.29
CA GLU A 121 13.50 6.94 -23.18
C GLU A 121 13.63 6.01 -21.96
N PRO A 122 12.53 5.68 -21.28
CA PRO A 122 12.60 4.78 -20.14
C PRO A 122 12.93 3.34 -20.56
N ASP A 123 14.05 2.84 -20.04
CA ASP A 123 14.42 1.41 -20.15
C ASP A 123 13.39 0.50 -19.48
N MET A 124 12.79 0.97 -18.37
CA MET A 124 11.75 0.29 -17.62
C MET A 124 10.64 1.29 -17.25
N HIS A 125 9.43 1.00 -17.67
CA HIS A 125 8.26 1.78 -17.25
C HIS A 125 7.89 1.41 -15.82
N ILE A 126 7.81 2.41 -14.94
CA ILE A 126 7.44 2.23 -13.52
C ILE A 126 6.25 3.13 -13.20
N CYS A 127 5.22 2.54 -12.61
CA CYS A 127 4.06 3.26 -12.12
C CYS A 127 3.70 2.79 -10.71
N PHE A 128 2.89 3.57 -10.04
CA PHE A 128 2.36 3.29 -8.71
C PHE A 128 0.85 3.04 -8.79
N SER A 129 0.36 2.07 -8.04
CA SER A 129 -1.07 1.83 -7.90
C SER A 129 -1.38 1.43 -6.46
N PRO A 130 -1.91 2.34 -5.62
CA PRO A 130 -2.20 2.06 -4.22
C PRO A 130 -3.14 0.86 -4.07
N GLU A 131 -3.05 0.20 -2.93
CA GLU A 131 -4.01 -0.78 -2.45
C GLU A 131 -4.87 -0.17 -1.33
N PHE A 132 -6.10 -0.67 -1.17
CA PHE A 132 -7.04 -0.25 -0.14
C PHE A 132 -7.63 -1.49 0.56
N LEU A 133 -6.79 -2.51 0.75
CA LEU A 133 -7.16 -3.81 1.29
C LEU A 133 -7.02 -3.82 2.81
N THR A 134 -7.91 -4.54 3.47
CA THR A 134 -7.73 -4.96 4.85
C THR A 134 -7.04 -6.33 4.87
N GLU A 135 -6.19 -6.57 5.85
CA GLU A 135 -5.47 -7.84 5.92
C GLU A 135 -6.42 -9.03 6.06
N ALA A 136 -7.44 -8.88 6.90
CA ALA A 136 -8.41 -9.94 7.18
C ALA A 136 -9.27 -10.34 5.96
N ASN A 137 -9.53 -9.38 5.03
CA ASN A 137 -10.43 -9.59 3.89
C ASN A 137 -9.78 -9.25 2.55
N SER A 138 -8.45 -9.31 2.45
CA SER A 138 -7.69 -8.77 1.32
C SER A 138 -8.16 -9.27 -0.05
N PHE A 139 -8.56 -10.54 -0.17
CA PHE A 139 -9.07 -11.10 -1.42
C PHE A 139 -10.44 -10.52 -1.81
N GLU A 140 -11.38 -10.47 -0.86
CA GLU A 140 -12.72 -9.91 -1.13
C GLU A 140 -12.64 -8.39 -1.37
N ASP A 141 -11.78 -7.69 -0.64
CA ASP A 141 -11.54 -6.27 -0.85
C ASP A 141 -10.95 -5.99 -2.24
N PHE A 142 -10.02 -6.83 -2.72
CA PHE A 142 -9.47 -6.71 -4.06
C PHE A 142 -10.53 -6.97 -5.13
N LYS A 143 -11.36 -7.97 -4.95
CA LYS A 143 -12.42 -8.34 -5.88
C LYS A 143 -13.53 -7.28 -5.93
N ASN A 144 -13.88 -6.70 -4.79
CA ASN A 144 -14.98 -5.74 -4.64
C ASN A 144 -14.49 -4.28 -4.57
N GLN A 145 -13.25 -4.00 -5.00
CA GLN A 145 -12.70 -2.66 -4.95
C GLN A 145 -13.57 -1.66 -5.73
N SER A 146 -13.77 -0.48 -5.14
CA SER A 146 -14.65 0.56 -5.70
C SER A 146 -13.96 1.44 -6.74
N ARG A 147 -12.65 1.40 -6.82
CA ARG A 147 -11.81 2.22 -7.69
C ARG A 147 -10.41 1.64 -7.85
N ILE A 148 -9.75 2.00 -8.95
CA ILE A 148 -8.32 1.76 -9.17
C ILE A 148 -7.68 3.11 -9.53
N ILE A 149 -6.55 3.41 -8.92
CA ILE A 149 -5.76 4.61 -9.19
C ILE A 149 -4.39 4.16 -9.68
N ILE A 150 -3.89 4.77 -10.76
CA ILE A 150 -2.61 4.42 -11.35
C ILE A 150 -1.87 5.72 -11.67
N GLY A 151 -0.64 5.88 -11.18
CA GLY A 151 0.18 7.06 -11.44
C GLY A 151 1.54 6.68 -12.03
N GLY A 152 2.00 7.41 -13.04
CA GLY A 152 3.35 7.24 -13.61
C GLY A 152 3.40 6.59 -14.98
N ASN A 153 4.60 6.18 -15.39
CA ASN A 153 4.87 5.63 -16.73
C ASN A 153 4.33 4.19 -16.86
N GLY A 154 3.66 3.89 -17.99
CA GLY A 154 3.01 2.58 -18.21
C GLY A 154 1.59 2.49 -17.64
N ALA A 155 1.06 3.56 -17.04
CA ALA A 155 -0.28 3.56 -16.43
C ALA A 155 -1.41 3.23 -17.41
N ARG A 156 -1.25 3.57 -18.70
CA ARG A 156 -2.27 3.28 -19.74
C ARG A 156 -2.41 1.79 -20.00
N GLU A 157 -1.30 1.09 -20.13
CA GLU A 157 -1.25 -0.37 -20.35
C GLU A 157 -1.78 -1.13 -19.11
N VAL A 158 -1.42 -0.67 -17.92
CA VAL A 158 -1.94 -1.20 -16.66
C VAL A 158 -3.44 -0.96 -16.52
N LYS A 159 -3.95 0.21 -16.97
CA LYS A 159 -5.40 0.47 -17.06
C LYS A 159 -6.11 -0.52 -17.97
N VAL A 160 -5.55 -0.81 -19.16
CA VAL A 160 -6.12 -1.80 -20.10
C VAL A 160 -6.19 -3.17 -19.45
N MET A 161 -5.13 -3.56 -18.74
CA MET A 161 -5.09 -4.81 -17.97
C MET A 161 -6.21 -4.85 -16.93
N PHE A 162 -6.31 -3.83 -16.06
CA PHE A 162 -7.35 -3.81 -15.04
C PHE A 162 -8.76 -3.73 -15.59
N ARG A 163 -8.98 -3.02 -16.70
CA ARG A 163 -10.31 -2.89 -17.33
C ARG A 163 -10.90 -4.23 -17.76
N LYS A 164 -10.05 -5.21 -18.13
CA LYS A 164 -10.51 -6.57 -18.46
C LYS A 164 -11.02 -7.32 -17.22
N ALA A 165 -10.36 -7.16 -16.09
CA ALA A 165 -10.76 -7.82 -14.84
C ALA A 165 -11.89 -7.06 -14.11
N PHE A 166 -11.93 -5.74 -14.27
CA PHE A 166 -12.87 -4.83 -13.60
C PHE A 166 -13.53 -3.88 -14.61
N PRO A 167 -14.50 -4.36 -15.38
CA PRO A 167 -15.08 -3.59 -16.49
C PRO A 167 -15.86 -2.35 -16.03
N GLU A 168 -16.47 -2.37 -14.84
CA GLU A 168 -17.42 -1.35 -14.40
C GLU A 168 -16.85 -0.30 -13.45
N ILE A 169 -15.73 -0.61 -12.75
CA ILE A 169 -15.23 0.31 -11.74
C ILE A 169 -14.42 1.47 -12.34
N PRO A 170 -14.42 2.66 -11.71
CA PRO A 170 -13.58 3.77 -12.12
C PRO A 170 -12.09 3.43 -12.07
N ILE A 171 -11.37 3.68 -13.17
CA ILE A 171 -9.91 3.57 -13.23
C ILE A 171 -9.34 4.93 -13.59
N VAL A 172 -8.69 5.56 -12.63
CA VAL A 172 -8.12 6.91 -12.73
C VAL A 172 -6.64 6.82 -13.07
N ILE A 173 -6.18 7.59 -14.07
CA ILE A 173 -4.76 7.79 -14.35
C ILE A 173 -4.38 9.19 -13.88
N THR A 174 -3.27 9.29 -13.15
CA THR A 174 -2.74 10.53 -12.59
C THR A 174 -1.21 10.53 -12.56
N LYS A 175 -0.59 11.52 -11.92
CA LYS A 175 0.84 11.50 -11.61
C LYS A 175 1.13 10.50 -10.49
N SER A 176 2.35 9.96 -10.44
CA SER A 176 2.77 9.02 -9.40
C SER A 176 2.64 9.62 -8.00
N GLU A 177 3.08 10.86 -7.82
CA GLU A 177 3.06 11.56 -6.54
C GLU A 177 1.63 11.76 -6.03
N THR A 178 0.70 12.03 -6.94
CA THR A 178 -0.73 12.15 -6.59
C THR A 178 -1.28 10.80 -6.15
N ALA A 179 -0.96 9.72 -6.85
CA ALA A 179 -1.43 8.38 -6.48
C ALA A 179 -0.83 7.91 -5.15
N GLU A 180 0.44 8.20 -4.88
CA GLU A 180 1.15 7.95 -3.61
C GLU A 180 0.48 8.74 -2.47
N MET A 181 0.26 10.04 -2.66
CA MET A 181 -0.39 10.88 -1.65
C MET A 181 -1.82 10.42 -1.31
N VAL A 182 -2.59 9.91 -2.28
CA VAL A 182 -3.95 9.41 -2.01
C VAL A 182 -3.93 8.28 -0.97
N LYS A 183 -2.93 7.39 -0.99
CA LYS A 183 -2.82 6.32 0.01
C LYS A 183 -2.59 6.90 1.40
N TYR A 184 -1.65 7.81 1.55
CA TYR A 184 -1.37 8.47 2.83
C TYR A 184 -2.54 9.32 3.32
N PHE A 185 -3.17 10.08 2.43
CA PHE A 185 -4.35 10.88 2.78
C PHE A 185 -5.45 10.00 3.41
N ILE A 186 -5.74 8.85 2.81
CA ILE A 186 -6.77 7.94 3.33
C ILE A 186 -6.34 7.36 4.68
N ASN A 187 -5.12 6.86 4.81
CA ASN A 187 -4.66 6.21 6.04
C ASN A 187 -4.54 7.21 7.20
N CYS A 188 -4.01 8.41 6.96
CA CYS A 188 -3.95 9.48 7.98
C CYS A 188 -5.36 9.95 8.39
N PHE A 189 -6.28 10.10 7.42
CA PHE A 189 -7.67 10.48 7.73
C PHE A 189 -8.38 9.41 8.56
N LEU A 190 -8.19 8.12 8.24
CA LEU A 190 -8.79 7.03 9.00
C LEU A 190 -8.18 6.90 10.40
N ALA A 191 -6.87 7.09 10.55
CA ALA A 191 -6.19 7.16 11.85
C ALA A 191 -6.77 8.31 12.70
N THR A 192 -6.91 9.51 12.12
CA THR A 192 -7.56 10.66 12.77
C THR A 192 -8.97 10.32 13.22
N LYS A 193 -9.73 9.64 12.38
CA LYS A 193 -11.11 9.26 12.69
C LYS A 193 -11.19 8.30 13.88
N VAL A 194 -10.28 7.32 13.98
CA VAL A 194 -10.18 6.41 15.14
C VAL A 194 -9.85 7.20 16.40
N THR A 195 -8.88 8.11 16.35
CA THR A 195 -8.47 8.93 17.49
C THR A 195 -9.64 9.83 17.94
N PHE A 196 -10.32 10.49 17.01
CA PHE A 196 -11.52 11.29 17.29
C PHE A 196 -12.62 10.45 17.96
N ALA A 197 -12.89 9.23 17.46
CA ALA A 197 -13.89 8.33 18.03
C ALA A 197 -13.56 7.96 19.47
N ASN A 198 -12.30 7.67 19.79
CA ASN A 198 -11.86 7.36 21.14
C ASN A 198 -12.02 8.55 22.10
N GLN A 199 -11.72 9.76 21.64
CA GLN A 199 -11.90 10.96 22.45
C GLN A 199 -13.39 11.22 22.72
N MET A 200 -14.25 11.10 21.70
CA MET A 200 -15.69 11.26 21.86
C MET A 200 -16.31 10.19 22.75
N TYR A 201 -15.76 8.95 22.70
CA TYR A 201 -16.16 7.89 23.61
C TYR A 201 -15.91 8.28 25.07
N ASP A 202 -14.73 8.77 25.42
CA ASP A 202 -14.41 9.20 26.80
C ASP A 202 -15.30 10.35 27.28
N ILE A 203 -15.58 11.34 26.41
CA ILE A 203 -16.50 12.43 26.70
C ILE A 203 -17.91 11.90 26.99
N CYS A 204 -18.39 10.96 26.18
CA CYS A 204 -19.70 10.33 26.40
C CYS A 204 -19.73 9.56 27.72
N GLN A 205 -18.69 8.77 28.03
CA GLN A 205 -18.61 8.03 29.29
C GLN A 205 -18.63 8.97 30.48
N PHE A 206 -17.85 10.06 30.46
CA PHE A 206 -17.85 11.07 31.52
C PHE A 206 -19.23 11.74 31.70
N ALA A 207 -19.93 12.01 30.61
CA ALA A 207 -21.24 12.66 30.61
C ALA A 207 -22.41 11.69 30.88
N GLY A 208 -22.15 10.36 31.01
CA GLY A 208 -23.21 9.36 31.16
C GLY A 208 -24.06 9.16 29.89
N ILE A 209 -23.50 9.42 28.72
CA ILE A 209 -24.15 9.34 27.42
C ILE A 209 -23.74 8.01 26.74
N ASP A 210 -24.71 7.32 26.13
CA ASP A 210 -24.48 6.12 25.34
C ASP A 210 -23.80 6.48 24.00
N TYR A 211 -22.51 6.18 23.90
CA TYR A 211 -21.71 6.48 22.71
C TYR A 211 -22.23 5.78 21.45
N ASP A 212 -22.69 4.53 21.55
CA ASP A 212 -23.17 3.77 20.40
C ASP A 212 -24.42 4.41 19.80
N LYS A 213 -25.32 4.95 20.64
CA LYS A 213 -26.47 5.72 20.18
C LYS A 213 -26.08 7.06 19.56
N VAL A 214 -25.05 7.72 20.11
CA VAL A 214 -24.53 8.96 19.49
C VAL A 214 -24.02 8.64 18.09
N CYS A 215 -23.24 7.57 17.92
CA CYS A 215 -22.76 7.12 16.60
C CYS A 215 -23.92 6.77 15.67
N GLU A 216 -24.90 5.98 16.15
CA GLU A 216 -26.06 5.58 15.36
C GLU A 216 -26.79 6.81 14.78
N TYR A 217 -27.05 7.81 15.61
CA TYR A 217 -27.80 9.00 15.18
C TYR A 217 -26.94 9.96 14.35
N ALA A 218 -25.65 10.10 14.65
CA ALA A 218 -24.73 10.87 13.82
C ALA A 218 -24.62 10.34 12.38
N LEU A 219 -24.78 9.04 12.19
CA LEU A 219 -24.75 8.38 10.86
C LEU A 219 -25.99 8.68 9.99
N TYR A 220 -27.02 9.35 10.50
CA TYR A 220 -28.08 9.92 9.66
C TYR A 220 -27.57 11.10 8.80
N ASP A 221 -26.47 11.74 9.20
CA ASP A 221 -25.77 12.68 8.33
C ASP A 221 -24.91 11.88 7.32
N THR A 222 -25.32 11.93 6.05
CA THR A 222 -24.66 11.19 4.95
C THR A 222 -23.21 11.59 4.68
N ARG A 223 -22.75 12.71 5.25
CA ARG A 223 -21.35 13.14 5.19
C ARG A 223 -20.44 12.34 6.10
N ILE A 224 -21.02 11.62 7.10
CA ILE A 224 -20.28 10.80 8.06
C ILE A 224 -20.39 9.33 7.66
N GLY A 225 -19.23 8.71 7.31
CA GLY A 225 -19.18 7.27 7.00
C GLY A 225 -19.04 6.42 8.26
N ARG A 226 -19.65 5.24 8.29
CA ARG A 226 -19.71 4.33 9.46
C ARG A 226 -18.33 3.76 9.88
N SER A 227 -17.41 3.54 8.94
CA SER A 227 -16.14 2.88 9.23
C SER A 227 -15.30 3.64 10.26
N HIS A 228 -14.55 2.93 11.11
CA HIS A 228 -13.57 3.49 12.05
C HIS A 228 -14.17 4.37 13.17
N LEU A 229 -15.41 4.10 13.58
CA LEU A 229 -16.06 4.76 14.72
C LEU A 229 -16.25 3.83 15.92
N ALA A 230 -16.02 2.54 15.78
CA ALA A 230 -16.16 1.60 16.89
C ALA A 230 -15.10 1.82 17.96
N VAL A 231 -15.50 1.80 19.23
CA VAL A 231 -14.64 1.87 20.43
C VAL A 231 -15.17 0.85 21.45
N PRO A 232 -14.41 -0.20 21.80
CA PRO A 232 -13.08 -0.52 21.24
C PRO A 232 -13.14 -0.88 19.76
N GLY A 233 -11.96 -0.92 19.11
CA GLY A 233 -11.80 -1.33 17.73
C GLY A 233 -12.11 -2.81 17.48
N PRO A 234 -12.06 -3.28 16.23
CA PRO A 234 -12.37 -4.68 15.89
C PRO A 234 -11.36 -5.69 16.47
N ASP A 235 -10.19 -5.23 16.89
CA ASP A 235 -9.16 -6.00 17.60
C ASP A 235 -9.40 -6.08 19.13
N GLY A 236 -10.43 -5.39 19.63
CA GLY A 236 -10.80 -5.34 21.04
C GLY A 236 -10.04 -4.29 21.85
N ASP A 237 -9.14 -3.54 21.23
CA ASP A 237 -8.34 -2.51 21.88
C ASP A 237 -8.78 -1.09 21.47
N ARG A 238 -8.30 -0.08 22.19
CA ARG A 238 -8.55 1.34 21.91
C ARG A 238 -7.47 1.89 20.97
N GLY A 239 -7.76 3.04 20.35
CA GLY A 239 -6.85 3.61 19.38
C GLY A 239 -6.71 2.76 18.11
N PHE A 240 -5.66 3.00 17.34
CA PHE A 240 -5.34 2.21 16.15
C PHE A 240 -3.99 1.52 16.29
N GLY A 241 -3.91 0.31 15.77
CA GLY A 241 -2.72 -0.53 15.72
C GLY A 241 -2.54 -1.16 14.34
N GLY A 242 -1.92 -2.34 14.31
CA GLY A 242 -1.58 -3.05 13.09
C GLY A 242 -0.43 -2.38 12.33
N HIS A 243 -0.14 -2.89 11.14
CA HIS A 243 1.06 -2.46 10.39
C HIS A 243 0.84 -1.26 9.45
N CYS A 244 -0.38 -0.73 9.32
CA CYS A 244 -0.67 0.32 8.33
C CYS A 244 -0.73 1.72 8.93
N PHE A 245 -1.68 1.96 9.84
CA PHE A 245 -1.92 3.33 10.33
C PHE A 245 -0.74 3.92 11.10
N PRO A 246 -0.09 3.20 12.04
CA PRO A 246 1.03 3.78 12.79
C PRO A 246 2.19 4.18 11.86
N LYS A 247 2.64 3.26 10.98
CA LYS A 247 3.77 3.55 10.10
C LYS A 247 3.47 4.61 9.03
N ASP A 248 2.24 4.64 8.50
CA ASP A 248 1.89 5.58 7.44
C ASP A 248 1.66 7.00 8.00
N LEU A 249 1.09 7.13 9.21
CA LEU A 249 0.98 8.41 9.89
C LEU A 249 2.36 9.00 10.20
N LEU A 250 3.26 8.20 10.80
CA LEU A 250 4.62 8.64 11.14
C LEU A 250 5.44 8.96 9.87
N ALA A 251 5.30 8.16 8.80
CA ALA A 251 5.94 8.46 7.54
C ALA A 251 5.47 9.79 6.94
N MET A 252 4.19 10.17 7.12
CA MET A 252 3.68 11.44 6.63
C MET A 252 4.10 12.62 7.52
N ILE A 253 4.16 12.42 8.85
CA ILE A 253 4.75 13.40 9.77
C ILE A 253 6.20 13.69 9.35
N LYS A 254 7.00 12.64 9.18
CA LYS A 254 8.40 12.77 8.78
C LYS A 254 8.58 13.41 7.40
N PHE A 255 7.73 13.06 6.44
CA PHE A 255 7.73 13.67 5.10
C PHE A 255 7.47 15.18 5.16
N ALA A 256 6.53 15.61 6.02
CA ALA A 256 6.24 17.03 6.21
C ALA A 256 7.38 17.77 6.93
N GLU A 257 7.99 17.15 7.94
CA GLU A 257 9.16 17.71 8.65
C GLU A 257 10.37 17.92 7.72
N ASP A 258 10.64 16.98 6.82
CA ASP A 258 11.76 17.04 5.90
C ASP A 258 11.65 18.22 4.90
N ASP A 259 10.42 18.70 4.66
CA ASP A 259 10.10 19.85 3.79
C ASP A 259 9.66 21.11 4.58
N ASP A 260 9.89 21.15 5.90
CA ASP A 260 9.51 22.26 6.80
C ASP A 260 8.02 22.64 6.72
N VAL A 261 7.13 21.65 6.48
CA VAL A 261 5.68 21.86 6.44
C VAL A 261 5.10 21.68 7.84
N GLU A 262 4.28 22.66 8.28
CA GLU A 262 3.55 22.58 9.57
C GLU A 262 2.66 21.33 9.61
N ASN A 263 2.83 20.48 10.64
CA ASN A 263 2.19 19.17 10.74
C ASN A 263 1.70 18.83 12.16
N GLN A 264 1.59 19.83 13.04
CA GLN A 264 1.23 19.65 14.44
C GLN A 264 -0.05 18.82 14.62
N PHE A 265 -1.02 18.98 13.75
CA PHE A 265 -2.26 18.19 13.81
C PHE A 265 -2.02 16.68 13.69
N LEU A 266 -1.12 16.23 12.79
CA LEU A 266 -0.81 14.81 12.65
C LEU A 266 -0.01 14.28 13.85
N ILE A 267 0.87 15.12 14.42
CA ILE A 267 1.60 14.82 15.67
C ILE A 267 0.61 14.67 16.84
N ASP A 268 -0.41 15.52 16.93
CA ASP A 268 -1.44 15.42 17.97
C ASP A 268 -2.28 14.13 17.82
N VAL A 269 -2.55 13.69 16.59
CA VAL A 269 -3.24 12.41 16.32
C VAL A 269 -2.39 11.24 16.78
N GLU A 270 -1.10 11.25 16.51
CA GLU A 270 -0.15 10.21 16.95
C GLU A 270 -0.05 10.18 18.48
N SER A 271 0.17 11.33 19.12
CA SER A 271 0.26 11.45 20.57
C SER A 271 -1.01 11.00 21.29
N ALA A 272 -2.18 11.33 20.72
CA ALA A 272 -3.46 10.88 21.26
C ALA A 272 -3.64 9.36 21.08
N ASN A 273 -3.16 8.78 19.99
CA ASN A 273 -3.17 7.33 19.83
C ASN A 273 -2.30 6.64 20.88
N ASP A 274 -1.13 7.16 21.18
CA ASP A 274 -0.26 6.64 22.22
C ASP A 274 -0.92 6.66 23.61
N TYR A 275 -1.80 7.62 23.87
CA TYR A 275 -2.59 7.65 25.10
C TYR A 275 -3.67 6.56 25.14
N TYR A 276 -4.33 6.27 23.99
CA TYR A 276 -5.43 5.31 23.94
C TYR A 276 -4.97 3.86 23.76
N ARG A 277 -3.88 3.63 23.02
CA ARG A 277 -3.42 2.30 22.63
C ARG A 277 -2.41 1.73 23.62
N GLU A 278 -2.80 0.71 24.38
CA GLU A 278 -1.90 0.03 25.33
C GLU A 278 -0.97 -0.95 24.63
N ASP A 279 -1.48 -1.77 23.71
CA ASP A 279 -0.65 -2.72 22.94
C ASP A 279 -0.19 -2.09 21.61
N ARG A 280 1.09 -1.72 21.58
CA ARG A 280 1.77 -1.24 20.38
C ARG A 280 2.23 -2.43 19.53
N ASP A 281 1.26 -3.20 19.05
CA ASP A 281 1.46 -4.46 18.33
C ASP A 281 2.35 -4.31 17.08
N TRP A 282 2.36 -3.17 16.42
CA TRP A 282 3.21 -2.89 15.25
C TRP A 282 4.72 -2.92 15.58
N GLU A 283 5.13 -2.61 16.80
CA GLU A 283 6.54 -2.65 17.21
C GLU A 283 7.11 -4.07 17.22
N LYS A 284 6.23 -5.07 17.35
CA LYS A 284 6.58 -6.49 17.31
C LYS A 284 6.65 -7.03 15.87
N MET A 285 6.16 -6.27 14.87
CA MET A 285 6.06 -6.68 13.46
C MET A 285 7.31 -6.28 12.67
N LYS A 286 8.49 -6.79 13.08
CA LYS A 286 9.79 -6.55 12.44
C LYS A 286 9.77 -6.97 10.96
N GLY A 287 10.44 -6.19 10.12
CA GLY A 287 10.49 -6.39 8.68
C GLY A 287 9.15 -6.14 7.94
N ARG A 288 8.09 -5.79 8.67
CA ARG A 288 6.76 -5.55 8.11
C ARG A 288 6.21 -4.16 8.47
N ALA A 289 6.06 -3.85 9.75
CA ALA A 289 5.64 -2.53 10.23
C ALA A 289 6.85 -1.67 10.62
N VAL A 290 7.85 -2.27 11.26
CA VAL A 290 9.10 -1.61 11.65
C VAL A 290 10.29 -2.28 11.00
N SER A 291 11.34 -1.50 10.67
CA SER A 291 12.58 -2.01 10.09
C SER A 291 13.37 -2.82 11.12
N ASP A 292 14.28 -3.68 10.62
CA ASP A 292 15.15 -4.49 11.47
C ASP A 292 16.35 -3.71 12.03
N ASP A 293 16.52 -2.45 11.65
CA ASP A 293 17.66 -1.58 12.03
C ASP A 293 17.53 -0.99 13.44
#